data_63376e4b88c3c7cfead94faf6463912c
#
_entry.id   63376e4b88c3c7cfead94faf6463912c
#
_cell.length_a   1.000
_cell.length_b   1.000
_cell.length_c   1.000
_cell.angle_alpha   90.00
_cell.angle_beta   90.00
_cell.angle_gamma   90.00
#
_symmetry.space_group_name_H-M   'P 1'
#
loop_
_entity.id
_entity.type
_entity.pdbx_description
1 polymer ?
#
loop_
_entity_poly.entity_id
_entity_poly.type
_entity_poly.pdbx_seq_one_letter_code
_entity_poly.pdbx_strand_id
1 'polypeptide(L)'
;MIRIHPISGNKKQYLDLLQLADEQESMIDRYLERGEMFILSDNDTVKASCVITCEDKGIYEIKSIAVYPEYQRQGYGRQLIAFVLEHYKDRCHTMLVGTGDSPLTIPFYESCGFAYSHRGPDFFID
;
A
#
# COMPACT_ATOMS: atom_id res chain seq x y z
N MET A 1 11.60 -15.93 7.47
CA MET A 1 10.20 -16.23 7.13
C MET A 1 9.40 -14.93 7.05
N ILE A 2 8.68 -14.74 5.97
CA ILE A 2 7.87 -13.53 5.76
C ILE A 2 6.52 -13.67 6.45
N ARG A 3 6.13 -12.62 7.16
CA ARG A 3 4.82 -12.52 7.79
C ARG A 3 4.19 -11.19 7.42
N ILE A 4 2.90 -11.21 7.08
CA ILE A 4 2.13 -9.99 6.84
C ILE A 4 0.95 -10.02 7.80
N HIS A 5 0.82 -8.98 8.61
CA HIS A 5 -0.22 -8.94 9.64
C HIS A 5 -0.80 -7.54 9.79
N PRO A 6 -2.07 -7.44 10.21
CA PRO A 6 -2.71 -6.13 10.41
C PRO A 6 -2.23 -5.47 11.70
N ILE A 7 -2.25 -4.14 11.69
CA ILE A 7 -1.96 -3.31 12.86
C ILE A 7 -3.26 -2.57 13.20
N SER A 8 -3.78 -2.77 14.40
CA SER A 8 -5.07 -2.19 14.80
C SER A 8 -4.93 -0.96 15.69
N GLY A 9 -3.79 -0.74 16.33
CA GLY A 9 -3.59 0.42 17.19
C GLY A 9 -2.18 0.94 17.09
N ASN A 10 -1.97 2.19 17.53
CA ASN A 10 -0.66 2.83 17.53
C ASN A 10 0.04 2.72 16.18
N LYS A 11 -0.71 3.01 15.11
CA LYS A 11 -0.19 2.90 13.74
C LYS A 11 1.00 3.84 13.51
N LYS A 12 1.05 4.96 14.21
CA LYS A 12 2.14 5.93 14.07
C LYS A 12 3.47 5.46 14.69
N GLN A 13 3.51 4.32 15.36
CA GLN A 13 4.78 3.74 15.72
C GLN A 13 5.67 3.46 14.50
N TYR A 14 5.05 3.38 13.31
CA TYR A 14 5.74 3.20 12.03
C TYR A 14 5.73 4.47 11.18
N LEU A 15 5.66 5.65 11.83
CA LEU A 15 5.59 6.92 11.10
C LEU A 15 6.75 7.12 10.14
N ASP A 16 7.96 6.71 10.52
CA ASP A 16 9.12 6.81 9.64
C ASP A 16 8.90 6.05 8.33
N LEU A 17 8.31 4.87 8.40
CA LEU A 17 8.00 4.07 7.22
C LEU A 17 6.86 4.70 6.42
N LEU A 18 5.82 5.19 7.10
CA LEU A 18 4.72 5.87 6.43
C LEU A 18 5.18 7.11 5.67
N GLN A 19 6.16 7.85 6.21
CA GLN A 19 6.67 9.06 5.58
C GLN A 19 7.54 8.78 4.35
N LEU A 20 7.96 7.54 4.12
CA LEU A 20 8.61 7.19 2.87
C LEU A 20 7.64 7.25 1.69
N ALA A 21 6.36 6.97 1.93
CA ALA A 21 5.32 7.04 0.91
C ALA A 21 4.69 8.43 0.84
N ASP A 22 4.60 9.12 1.98
CA ASP A 22 3.97 10.43 2.08
C ASP A 22 4.71 11.25 3.14
N GLU A 23 5.43 12.28 2.72
CA GLU A 23 6.28 13.06 3.62
C GLU A 23 5.51 13.87 4.65
N GLN A 24 4.25 14.21 4.34
CA GLN A 24 3.45 15.08 5.21
C GLN A 24 2.58 14.26 6.15
N GLU A 25 2.86 14.37 7.44
CA GLU A 25 2.08 13.67 8.45
C GLU A 25 0.60 14.06 8.42
N SER A 26 0.29 15.31 8.11
CA SER A 26 -1.09 15.77 7.99
C SER A 26 -1.86 15.04 6.89
N MET A 27 -1.18 14.65 5.82
CA MET A 27 -1.80 13.86 4.77
C MET A 27 -2.00 12.41 5.21
N ILE A 28 -1.03 11.86 5.94
CA ILE A 28 -1.14 10.52 6.51
C ILE A 28 -2.34 10.46 7.46
N ASP A 29 -2.54 11.49 8.27
CA ASP A 29 -3.65 11.56 9.22
C ASP A 29 -5.02 11.48 8.56
N ARG A 30 -5.14 11.86 7.29
CA ARG A 30 -6.41 11.82 6.56
C ARG A 30 -6.92 10.42 6.33
N TYR A 31 -6.03 9.44 6.24
CA TYR A 31 -6.44 8.08 5.88
C TYR A 31 -6.03 7.01 6.90
N LEU A 32 -5.10 7.31 7.80
CA LEU A 32 -4.49 6.27 8.64
C LEU A 32 -5.49 5.61 9.58
N GLU A 33 -6.29 6.42 10.28
CA GLU A 33 -7.22 5.88 11.29
C GLU A 33 -8.39 5.12 10.65
N ARG A 34 -8.87 5.58 9.50
CA ARG A 34 -9.96 4.90 8.81
C ARG A 34 -9.49 3.74 7.93
N GLY A 35 -8.20 3.65 7.69
CA GLY A 35 -7.64 2.63 6.84
C GLY A 35 -7.25 1.38 7.60
N GLU A 36 -7.00 0.31 6.85
CA GLU A 36 -6.40 -0.90 7.39
C GLU A 36 -4.91 -0.88 7.05
N MET A 37 -4.08 -1.05 8.07
CA MET A 37 -2.63 -1.04 7.92
C MET A 37 -2.08 -2.44 8.08
N PHE A 38 -1.19 -2.82 7.17
CA PHE A 38 -0.50 -4.12 7.22
C PHE A 38 1.01 -3.89 7.27
N ILE A 39 1.66 -4.74 8.04
CA ILE A 39 3.11 -4.73 8.18
C ILE A 39 3.64 -6.04 7.63
N LEU A 40 4.66 -5.95 6.79
CA LEU A 40 5.42 -7.11 6.32
C LEU A 40 6.72 -7.18 7.09
N SER A 41 6.96 -8.32 7.74
CA SER A 41 8.21 -8.60 8.45
C SER A 41 8.86 -9.82 7.84
N ASP A 42 10.18 -9.84 7.84
CA ASP A 42 10.95 -11.01 7.44
C ASP A 42 12.00 -11.24 8.51
N ASN A 43 12.02 -12.48 9.05
CA ASN A 43 12.90 -12.84 10.17
C ASN A 43 12.75 -11.88 11.36
N ASP A 44 11.49 -11.54 11.68
CA ASP A 44 11.12 -10.66 12.79
C ASP A 44 11.58 -9.21 12.65
N THR A 45 12.00 -8.81 11.47
CA THR A 45 12.37 -7.43 11.17
C THR A 45 11.34 -6.83 10.22
N VAL A 46 10.80 -5.66 10.58
CA VAL A 46 9.84 -4.94 9.74
C VAL A 46 10.56 -4.42 8.49
N LYS A 47 10.03 -4.78 7.32
CA LYS A 47 10.61 -4.42 6.03
C LYS A 47 9.75 -3.43 5.27
N ALA A 48 8.42 -3.51 5.40
CA ALA A 48 7.50 -2.77 4.56
C ALA A 48 6.14 -2.62 5.23
N SER A 49 5.35 -1.67 4.72
CA SER A 49 3.97 -1.47 5.18
C SER A 49 3.08 -1.01 4.03
N CYS A 50 1.78 -1.18 4.23
CA CYS A 50 0.78 -0.57 3.35
C CYS A 50 -0.45 -0.18 4.14
N VAL A 51 -1.21 0.78 3.62
CA VAL A 51 -2.48 1.23 4.19
C VAL A 51 -3.54 1.19 3.09
N ILE A 52 -4.66 0.55 3.38
CA ILE A 52 -5.75 0.35 2.44
C ILE A 52 -6.99 1.00 3.01
N THR A 53 -7.71 1.77 2.19
CA THR A 53 -8.98 2.37 2.59
C THR A 53 -10.12 1.86 1.73
N CYS A 54 -11.32 1.82 2.31
CA CYS A 54 -12.55 1.58 1.57
C CYS A 54 -13.07 2.94 1.12
N GLU A 55 -13.09 3.18 -0.20
CA GLU A 55 -13.51 4.47 -0.74
C GLU A 55 -14.99 4.47 -1.09
N ASP A 56 -15.54 3.32 -1.46
CA ASP A 56 -16.95 3.14 -1.77
C ASP A 56 -17.24 1.64 -1.72
N LYS A 57 -18.49 1.26 -1.91
CA LYS A 57 -18.87 -0.14 -1.90
C LYS A 57 -18.13 -0.91 -3.00
N GLY A 58 -17.29 -1.84 -2.58
CA GLY A 58 -16.49 -2.64 -3.50
C GLY A 58 -15.29 -1.92 -4.11
N ILE A 59 -15.04 -0.67 -3.69
CA ILE A 59 -13.90 0.10 -4.19
C ILE A 59 -12.94 0.40 -3.03
N TYR A 60 -11.73 -0.10 -3.16
CA TYR A 60 -10.67 0.09 -2.15
C TYR A 60 -9.49 0.79 -2.79
N GLU A 61 -8.71 1.46 -1.97
CA GLU A 61 -7.53 2.17 -2.46
C GLU A 61 -6.32 1.87 -1.59
N ILE A 62 -5.19 1.61 -2.23
CA ILE A 62 -3.89 1.56 -1.55
C ILE A 62 -3.43 3.00 -1.39
N LYS A 63 -3.57 3.52 -0.17
CA LYS A 63 -3.19 4.91 0.15
C LYS A 63 -1.69 5.06 0.37
N SER A 64 -1.05 3.99 0.82
CA SER A 64 0.36 4.03 1.17
C SER A 64 0.94 2.65 0.97
N ILE A 65 2.10 2.58 0.35
CA ILE A 65 2.93 1.38 0.33
C ILE A 65 4.37 1.85 0.39
N ALA A 66 5.12 1.31 1.32
CA ALA A 66 6.50 1.73 1.55
C ALA A 66 7.37 0.54 1.95
N VAL A 67 8.61 0.56 1.47
CA VAL A 67 9.64 -0.41 1.84
C VAL A 67 10.83 0.41 2.32
N TYR A 68 11.42 0.04 3.46
CA TYR A 68 12.64 0.72 3.92
C TYR A 68 13.70 0.67 2.83
N PRO A 69 14.47 1.76 2.61
CA PRO A 69 15.43 1.86 1.50
C PRO A 69 16.41 0.69 1.44
N GLU A 70 16.88 0.21 2.59
CA GLU A 70 17.84 -0.90 2.64
C GLU A 70 17.25 -2.24 2.20
N TYR A 71 15.92 -2.32 2.10
CA TYR A 71 15.23 -3.56 1.75
C TYR A 71 14.50 -3.48 0.40
N GLN A 72 14.63 -2.36 -0.31
CA GLN A 72 13.99 -2.20 -1.62
C GLN A 72 14.62 -3.16 -2.65
N ARG A 73 13.85 -3.44 -3.70
CA ARG A 73 14.25 -4.31 -4.81
C ARG A 73 14.45 -5.78 -4.40
N GLN A 74 13.84 -6.19 -3.29
CA GLN A 74 13.86 -7.58 -2.84
C GLN A 74 12.50 -8.26 -2.95
N GLY A 75 11.52 -7.57 -3.55
CA GLY A 75 10.20 -8.13 -3.79
C GLY A 75 9.20 -7.93 -2.67
N TYR A 76 9.54 -7.20 -1.61
CA TYR A 76 8.61 -7.02 -0.48
C TYR A 76 7.37 -6.22 -0.86
N GLY A 77 7.52 -5.16 -1.65
CA GLY A 77 6.38 -4.38 -2.11
C GLY A 77 5.43 -5.21 -2.97
N ARG A 78 5.98 -6.02 -3.86
CA ARG A 78 5.18 -6.91 -4.70
C ARG A 78 4.43 -7.95 -3.86
N GLN A 79 5.06 -8.47 -2.82
CA GLN A 79 4.42 -9.44 -1.93
C GLN A 79 3.29 -8.80 -1.14
N LEU A 80 3.44 -7.54 -0.71
CA LEU A 80 2.36 -6.80 -0.06
C LEU A 80 1.17 -6.62 -0.99
N ILE A 81 1.42 -6.23 -2.25
CA ILE A 81 0.34 -6.06 -3.22
C ILE A 81 -0.38 -7.37 -3.48
N ALA A 82 0.35 -8.47 -3.66
CA ALA A 82 -0.25 -9.78 -3.85
C ALA A 82 -1.13 -10.17 -2.65
N PHE A 83 -0.64 -9.92 -1.44
CA PHE A 83 -1.41 -10.16 -0.22
C PHE A 83 -2.68 -9.33 -0.19
N VAL A 84 -2.59 -8.04 -0.50
CA VAL A 84 -3.74 -7.13 -0.48
C VAL A 84 -4.80 -7.58 -1.47
N LEU A 85 -4.42 -7.88 -2.69
CA LEU A 85 -5.37 -8.31 -3.72
C LEU A 85 -6.08 -9.60 -3.32
N GLU A 86 -5.35 -10.54 -2.74
CA GLU A 86 -5.94 -11.79 -2.26
C GLU A 86 -6.85 -11.57 -1.05
N HIS A 87 -6.41 -10.70 -0.12
CA HIS A 87 -7.15 -10.42 1.11
C HIS A 87 -8.52 -9.79 0.84
N TYR A 88 -8.60 -8.90 -0.15
CA TYR A 88 -9.82 -8.15 -0.45
C TYR A 88 -10.63 -8.73 -1.60
N LYS A 89 -10.20 -9.81 -2.23
CA LYS A 89 -10.80 -10.31 -3.48
C LYS A 89 -12.31 -10.55 -3.43
N ASP A 90 -12.83 -10.96 -2.27
CA ASP A 90 -14.25 -11.34 -2.14
C ASP A 90 -15.16 -10.13 -1.92
N ARG A 91 -14.62 -8.96 -1.61
CA ARG A 91 -15.41 -7.77 -1.31
C ARG A 91 -14.97 -6.55 -2.10
N CYS A 92 -13.99 -6.73 -2.97
CA CYS A 92 -13.42 -5.64 -3.76
C CYS A 92 -13.57 -5.98 -5.24
N HIS A 93 -14.25 -5.13 -6.01
CA HIS A 93 -14.27 -5.28 -7.47
C HIS A 93 -13.29 -4.34 -8.15
N THR A 94 -12.83 -3.28 -7.46
CA THR A 94 -11.86 -2.34 -8.01
C THR A 94 -10.87 -1.94 -6.92
N MET A 95 -9.61 -2.13 -7.19
CA MET A 95 -8.52 -1.68 -6.31
C MET A 95 -7.80 -0.53 -7.00
N LEU A 96 -7.79 0.63 -6.35
CA LEU A 96 -7.12 1.82 -6.83
C LEU A 96 -5.75 1.96 -6.17
N VAL A 97 -4.83 2.61 -6.85
CA VAL A 97 -3.57 3.02 -6.26
C VAL A 97 -3.18 4.38 -6.82
N GLY A 98 -2.94 5.33 -5.93
CA GLY A 98 -2.44 6.65 -6.31
C GLY A 98 -0.93 6.60 -6.46
N THR A 99 -0.41 7.01 -7.61
CA THR A 99 1.02 6.98 -7.87
C THR A 99 1.70 8.32 -7.63
N GLY A 100 0.91 9.38 -7.45
CA GLY A 100 1.46 10.71 -7.46
C GLY A 100 2.14 11.00 -8.78
N ASP A 101 3.20 11.77 -8.76
CA ASP A 101 3.88 12.20 -9.97
C ASP A 101 5.18 11.44 -10.24
N SER A 102 5.39 10.28 -9.60
CA SER A 102 6.64 9.55 -9.75
C SER A 102 6.56 8.56 -10.91
N PRO A 103 7.28 8.80 -12.02
CA PRO A 103 7.28 7.86 -13.14
C PRO A 103 7.94 6.53 -12.80
N LEU A 104 8.74 6.48 -11.74
CA LEU A 104 9.43 5.25 -11.35
C LEU A 104 8.48 4.22 -10.74
N THR A 105 7.36 4.66 -10.16
CA THR A 105 6.38 3.77 -9.57
C THR A 105 5.39 3.22 -10.58
N ILE A 106 5.22 3.89 -11.72
CA ILE A 106 4.29 3.44 -12.77
C ILE A 106 4.66 2.04 -13.28
N PRO A 107 5.90 1.77 -13.72
CA PRO A 107 6.26 0.43 -14.15
C PRO A 107 6.09 -0.63 -13.07
N PHE A 108 6.31 -0.27 -11.80
CA PHE A 108 6.12 -1.20 -10.69
C PHE A 108 4.67 -1.65 -10.60
N TYR A 109 3.72 -0.70 -10.60
CA TYR A 109 2.30 -1.03 -10.47
C TYR A 109 1.81 -1.79 -11.70
N GLU A 110 2.26 -1.40 -12.89
CA GLU A 110 1.92 -2.13 -14.12
C GLU A 110 2.43 -3.57 -14.06
N SER A 111 3.62 -3.81 -13.50
CA SER A 111 4.16 -5.15 -13.37
C SER A 111 3.37 -6.00 -12.36
N CYS A 112 2.61 -5.36 -11.48
CA CYS A 112 1.72 -6.04 -10.53
C CYS A 112 0.31 -6.25 -11.07
N GLY A 113 0.04 -5.83 -12.30
CA GLY A 113 -1.25 -6.05 -12.96
C GLY A 113 -2.18 -4.85 -12.96
N PHE A 114 -1.73 -3.70 -12.48
CA PHE A 114 -2.56 -2.50 -12.49
C PHE A 114 -2.56 -1.84 -13.86
N ALA A 115 -3.72 -1.27 -14.24
CA ALA A 115 -3.86 -0.49 -15.46
C ALA A 115 -3.95 0.98 -15.11
N TYR A 116 -3.30 1.83 -15.92
CA TYR A 116 -3.33 3.27 -15.72
C TYR A 116 -4.71 3.83 -16.05
N SER A 117 -5.25 4.65 -15.14
CA SER A 117 -6.55 5.28 -15.34
C SER A 117 -6.44 6.51 -16.22
N HIS A 118 -7.31 6.61 -17.24
CA HIS A 118 -7.39 7.79 -18.11
C HIS A 118 -8.04 8.99 -17.41
N ARG A 119 -8.62 8.79 -16.24
CA ARG A 119 -9.37 9.82 -15.52
C ARG A 119 -8.54 10.54 -14.47
N GLY A 120 -7.28 10.17 -14.32
CA GLY A 120 -6.42 10.77 -13.33
C GLY A 120 -5.14 9.98 -13.17
N PRO A 121 -4.29 10.31 -12.18
CA PRO A 121 -2.99 9.66 -11.98
C PRO A 121 -3.10 8.35 -11.20
N ASP A 122 -4.26 7.72 -11.18
CA ASP A 122 -4.50 6.49 -10.42
C ASP A 122 -4.39 5.25 -11.29
N PHE A 123 -3.95 4.16 -10.69
CA PHE A 123 -4.01 2.82 -11.27
C PHE A 123 -5.15 2.04 -10.64
N PHE A 124 -5.67 1.03 -11.36
CA PHE A 124 -6.73 0.20 -10.82
C PHE A 124 -6.62 -1.25 -11.33
N ILE A 125 -7.20 -2.17 -10.56
CA ILE A 125 -7.45 -3.55 -10.96
C ILE A 125 -8.94 -3.83 -10.70
N ASP A 126 -9.61 -4.39 -11.69
CA ASP A 126 -11.00 -4.83 -11.56
C ASP A 126 -11.07 -6.28 -11.11
#